data_b4e05d0a862b8a6825083ec910f5d520
#
_entry.id   b4e05d0a862b8a6825083ec910f5d520
#
_cell.length_a   1.000
_cell.length_b   1.000
_cell.length_c   1.000
_cell.angle_alpha   90.00
_cell.angle_beta   90.00
_cell.angle_gamma   90.00
#
_symmetry.space_group_name_H-M   'P 1'
#
loop_
_entity.id
_entity.type
_entity.pdbx_description
1 polymer ?
#
loop_
_entity_poly.entity_id
_entity_poly.type
_entity_poly.pdbx_seq_one_letter_code
_entity_poly.pdbx_strand_id
1 'polypeptide(L)'
;MTTRGQLFFGAGLVVAAAGLVLGLHDLTKIGVLLILLPWLTLLLTRRDLDLEVSRSVEPERVPMNAHADVTVRVRNTGRLSTPVVRGEETLAPALGDRPHLLIPRLEGGESRQLTYRVRSHGRGRHPIGPLTLRVADPFGLATRVVAVPGQSSLVVLPRVLPLAAVRGVAAGGGGDSAASSRVALHGEDDAAVREYRIGDDLRRVHWRSTARTGQTMVRQDEQPTRRRALVLLDDREVAHAGTGDAGSFEWSVTAAASVVTLLLGERFDVHLSPASRESGVLLPVESLDHALDELAAVSLHPTSSLQGLVEALEEFTRHGGGLVIGVFGELEEQIADLCTARSRRGLALVIDREAFTVGGRDRGGAEDTVNRLTTGGWRAEVVRPGSSLPQVWAHLSLGLGVTR
;
A
#
# COMPACT_ATOMS: atom_id res chain seq x y z
N MET A 1 38.26 -15.94 -9.14
CA MET A 1 38.55 -17.31 -9.61
C MET A 1 37.51 -18.26 -9.08
N THR A 2 37.08 -19.24 -9.87
CA THR A 2 36.22 -20.35 -9.43
C THR A 2 37.05 -21.43 -8.76
N THR A 3 36.42 -22.39 -8.09
CA THR A 3 37.10 -23.58 -7.54
C THR A 3 37.89 -24.33 -8.61
N ARG A 4 37.34 -24.39 -9.85
CA ARG A 4 38.05 -24.99 -11.00
C ARG A 4 39.30 -24.20 -11.34
N GLY A 5 39.27 -22.88 -11.38
CA GLY A 5 40.41 -22.02 -11.64
C GLY A 5 41.48 -22.17 -10.58
N GLN A 6 41.12 -22.33 -9.33
CA GLN A 6 42.08 -22.59 -8.23
C GLN A 6 42.76 -23.96 -8.37
N LEU A 7 41.97 -24.98 -8.74
CA LEU A 7 42.52 -26.33 -8.99
C LEU A 7 43.48 -26.34 -10.18
N PHE A 8 43.15 -25.67 -11.29
CA PHE A 8 44.04 -25.54 -12.45
C PHE A 8 45.33 -24.82 -12.08
N PHE A 9 45.25 -23.74 -11.31
CA PHE A 9 46.41 -23.01 -10.85
C PHE A 9 47.29 -23.85 -9.92
N GLY A 10 46.71 -24.56 -8.95
CA GLY A 10 47.43 -25.44 -8.04
C GLY A 10 48.07 -26.64 -8.75
N ALA A 11 47.34 -27.30 -9.64
CA ALA A 11 47.85 -28.37 -10.47
C ALA A 11 49.00 -27.89 -11.36
N GLY A 12 48.86 -26.70 -11.95
CA GLY A 12 49.92 -26.08 -12.76
C GLY A 12 51.20 -25.85 -11.99
N LEU A 13 51.10 -25.39 -10.73
CA LEU A 13 52.27 -25.22 -9.86
C LEU A 13 52.96 -26.56 -9.58
N VAL A 14 52.21 -27.60 -9.26
CA VAL A 14 52.79 -28.94 -9.00
C VAL A 14 53.44 -29.49 -10.24
N VAL A 15 52.79 -29.40 -11.41
CA VAL A 15 53.33 -29.90 -12.69
C VAL A 15 54.58 -29.13 -13.11
N ALA A 16 54.60 -27.80 -12.96
CA ALA A 16 55.77 -26.98 -13.27
C ALA A 16 56.94 -27.32 -12.35
N ALA A 17 56.72 -27.46 -11.05
CA ALA A 17 57.72 -27.84 -10.08
C ALA A 17 58.32 -29.24 -10.38
N ALA A 18 57.45 -30.22 -10.66
CA ALA A 18 57.89 -31.57 -11.06
C ALA A 18 58.72 -31.57 -12.34
N GLY A 19 58.31 -30.79 -13.36
CA GLY A 19 59.03 -30.63 -14.60
C GLY A 19 60.43 -30.02 -14.41
N LEU A 20 60.54 -29.04 -13.53
CA LEU A 20 61.86 -28.44 -13.19
C LEU A 20 62.73 -29.40 -12.43
N VAL A 21 62.22 -30.14 -11.47
CA VAL A 21 63.03 -31.11 -10.70
C VAL A 21 63.44 -32.29 -11.53
N LEU A 22 62.61 -32.77 -12.44
CA LEU A 22 62.88 -33.90 -13.32
C LEU A 22 63.65 -33.52 -14.60
N GLY A 23 63.93 -32.25 -14.85
CA GLY A 23 64.56 -31.75 -16.06
C GLY A 23 63.75 -31.91 -17.34
N LEU A 24 62.41 -32.10 -17.20
CA LEU A 24 61.46 -32.32 -18.30
C LEU A 24 60.87 -31.00 -18.80
N HIS A 25 61.48 -30.38 -19.80
CA HIS A 25 61.14 -29.09 -20.36
C HIS A 25 59.62 -29.01 -20.83
N ASP A 26 59.11 -30.09 -21.42
CA ASP A 26 57.76 -30.10 -21.93
C ASP A 26 56.74 -30.17 -20.80
N LEU A 27 57.06 -30.86 -19.71
CA LEU A 27 56.23 -30.87 -18.51
C LEU A 27 56.17 -29.48 -17.83
N THR A 28 57.31 -28.80 -17.81
CA THR A 28 57.39 -27.41 -17.29
C THR A 28 56.54 -26.47 -18.13
N LYS A 29 56.56 -26.58 -19.48
CA LYS A 29 55.69 -25.76 -20.36
C LYS A 29 54.22 -25.99 -20.10
N ILE A 30 53.81 -27.27 -19.92
CA ILE A 30 52.40 -27.61 -19.57
C ILE A 30 52.00 -26.97 -18.22
N GLY A 31 52.87 -27.07 -17.20
CA GLY A 31 52.63 -26.46 -15.90
C GLY A 31 52.45 -24.94 -15.98
N VAL A 32 53.33 -24.27 -16.74
CA VAL A 32 53.24 -22.83 -16.97
C VAL A 32 51.95 -22.47 -17.71
N LEU A 33 51.52 -23.24 -18.71
CA LEU A 33 50.27 -23.02 -19.42
C LEU A 33 49.08 -23.14 -18.48
N LEU A 34 49.05 -24.14 -17.60
CA LEU A 34 48.00 -24.33 -16.60
C LEU A 34 47.94 -23.20 -15.57
N ILE A 35 49.08 -22.54 -15.28
CA ILE A 35 49.11 -21.34 -14.41
C ILE A 35 48.61 -20.10 -15.16
N LEU A 36 49.09 -19.92 -16.39
CA LEU A 36 48.76 -18.72 -17.18
C LEU A 36 47.33 -18.66 -17.61
N LEU A 37 46.68 -19.80 -17.89
CA LEU A 37 45.30 -19.85 -18.36
C LEU A 37 44.29 -19.23 -17.36
N PRO A 38 44.27 -19.61 -16.08
CA PRO A 38 43.41 -18.95 -15.10
C PRO A 38 43.71 -17.46 -14.89
N TRP A 39 44.96 -17.06 -15.06
CA TRP A 39 45.39 -15.67 -14.97
C TRP A 39 44.86 -14.84 -16.15
N LEU A 40 44.95 -15.38 -17.35
CA LEU A 40 44.42 -14.76 -18.55
C LEU A 40 42.89 -14.63 -18.50
N THR A 41 42.19 -15.69 -18.06
CA THR A 41 40.74 -15.66 -17.93
C THR A 41 40.29 -14.66 -16.86
N LEU A 42 41.02 -14.52 -15.76
CA LEU A 42 40.75 -13.50 -14.74
C LEU A 42 40.94 -12.09 -15.31
N LEU A 43 41.92 -11.85 -16.14
CA LEU A 43 42.15 -10.55 -16.78
C LEU A 43 41.06 -10.23 -17.78
N LEU A 44 40.60 -11.21 -18.55
CA LEU A 44 39.48 -11.04 -19.50
C LEU A 44 38.16 -10.78 -18.80
N THR A 45 37.91 -11.44 -17.67
CA THR A 45 36.65 -11.23 -16.89
C THR A 45 36.65 -9.93 -16.07
N ARG A 46 37.82 -9.30 -15.85
CA ARG A 46 37.91 -7.99 -15.18
C ARG A 46 37.50 -6.83 -16.06
N ARG A 47 37.30 -7.06 -17.35
CA ARG A 47 36.83 -6.03 -18.27
C ARG A 47 35.51 -5.45 -17.82
N ASP A 48 35.42 -4.13 -17.75
CA ASP A 48 34.18 -3.48 -17.41
C ASP A 48 33.15 -3.67 -18.52
N LEU A 49 31.90 -3.95 -18.09
CA LEU A 49 30.75 -4.04 -18.97
C LEU A 49 30.03 -2.70 -18.89
N ASP A 50 30.12 -1.94 -19.98
CA ASP A 50 29.43 -0.68 -20.13
C ASP A 50 27.98 -0.97 -20.51
N LEU A 51 27.17 -1.44 -19.52
CA LEU A 51 25.77 -1.79 -19.69
C LEU A 51 24.87 -0.79 -18.97
N GLU A 52 23.93 -0.26 -19.69
CA GLU A 52 22.83 0.53 -19.17
C GLU A 52 21.57 -0.34 -19.09
N VAL A 53 20.88 -0.30 -17.94
CA VAL A 53 19.66 -1.08 -17.72
C VAL A 53 18.54 -0.14 -17.36
N SER A 54 17.47 -0.16 -18.17
CA SER A 54 16.20 0.49 -17.88
C SER A 54 15.10 -0.54 -17.69
N ARG A 55 14.11 -0.22 -16.87
CA ARG A 55 12.99 -1.10 -16.57
C ARG A 55 11.70 -0.36 -16.74
N SER A 56 10.69 -1.04 -17.29
CA SER A 56 9.28 -0.66 -17.25
C SER A 56 8.48 -1.79 -16.64
N VAL A 57 7.47 -1.44 -15.87
CA VAL A 57 6.56 -2.37 -15.20
C VAL A 57 5.15 -2.03 -15.68
N GLU A 58 4.45 -2.98 -16.26
CA GLU A 58 3.12 -2.78 -16.81
C GLU A 58 2.15 -3.89 -16.35
N PRO A 59 1.06 -3.50 -15.67
CA PRO A 59 0.77 -2.17 -15.12
C PRO A 59 1.63 -1.84 -13.90
N GLU A 60 1.87 -0.55 -13.60
CA GLU A 60 2.63 -0.09 -12.43
C GLU A 60 1.91 -0.35 -11.11
N ARG A 61 0.59 -0.54 -11.18
CA ARG A 61 -0.29 -0.83 -10.05
C ARG A 61 -1.11 -2.07 -10.35
N VAL A 62 -1.11 -3.02 -9.44
CA VAL A 62 -1.87 -4.27 -9.58
C VAL A 62 -2.64 -4.58 -8.31
N PRO A 63 -3.83 -5.15 -8.39
CA PRO A 63 -4.49 -5.73 -7.23
C PRO A 63 -3.69 -6.95 -6.72
N MET A 64 -3.91 -7.31 -5.46
CA MET A 64 -3.32 -8.51 -4.87
C MET A 64 -3.65 -9.76 -5.70
N ASN A 65 -2.71 -10.67 -5.82
CA ASN A 65 -2.78 -11.89 -6.63
C ASN A 65 -2.84 -11.69 -8.15
N ALA A 66 -2.70 -10.47 -8.64
CA ALA A 66 -2.59 -10.18 -10.07
C ALA A 66 -1.14 -10.31 -10.58
N HIS A 67 -0.97 -10.16 -11.87
CA HIS A 67 0.32 -10.22 -12.55
C HIS A 67 0.69 -8.86 -13.12
N ALA A 68 2.01 -8.61 -13.16
CA ALA A 68 2.58 -7.50 -13.92
C ALA A 68 3.71 -8.04 -14.80
N ASP A 69 3.84 -7.47 -15.98
CA ASP A 69 4.93 -7.77 -16.88
C ASP A 69 6.05 -6.74 -16.67
N VAL A 70 7.24 -7.25 -16.40
CA VAL A 70 8.44 -6.42 -16.20
C VAL A 70 9.30 -6.55 -17.44
N THR A 71 9.53 -5.44 -18.12
CA THR A 71 10.38 -5.37 -19.31
C THR A 71 11.72 -4.71 -18.94
N VAL A 72 12.78 -5.49 -18.99
CA VAL A 72 14.15 -5.05 -18.77
C VAL A 72 14.80 -4.79 -20.13
N ARG A 73 15.18 -3.55 -20.37
CA ARG A 73 15.96 -3.17 -21.54
C ARG A 73 17.42 -3.04 -21.14
N VAL A 74 18.28 -3.87 -21.75
CA VAL A 74 19.73 -3.84 -21.54
C VAL A 74 20.37 -3.28 -22.81
N ARG A 75 21.17 -2.23 -22.68
CA ARG A 75 21.89 -1.58 -23.77
C ARG A 75 23.38 -1.62 -23.51
N ASN A 76 24.15 -2.04 -24.52
CA ASN A 76 25.59 -1.92 -24.48
C ASN A 76 26.00 -0.49 -24.89
N THR A 77 26.47 0.31 -23.94
CA THR A 77 26.96 1.68 -24.21
C THR A 77 28.43 1.73 -24.58
N GLY A 78 29.13 0.59 -24.45
CA GLY A 78 30.52 0.44 -24.83
C GLY A 78 30.70 0.25 -26.34
N ARG A 79 31.95 0.27 -26.79
CA ARG A 79 32.34 0.05 -28.21
C ARG A 79 32.52 -1.41 -28.55
N LEU A 80 32.75 -2.24 -27.56
CA LEU A 80 33.06 -3.66 -27.73
C LEU A 80 31.83 -4.50 -27.46
N SER A 81 31.75 -5.64 -28.16
CA SER A 81 30.65 -6.57 -27.89
C SER A 81 30.76 -7.20 -26.51
N THR A 82 29.62 -7.44 -25.88
CA THR A 82 29.53 -8.15 -24.60
C THR A 82 29.57 -9.67 -24.83
N PRO A 83 30.04 -10.46 -23.88
CA PRO A 83 29.79 -11.89 -23.87
C PRO A 83 28.31 -12.18 -23.58
N VAL A 84 27.90 -13.45 -23.70
CA VAL A 84 26.65 -13.94 -23.14
C VAL A 84 26.72 -13.87 -21.62
N VAL A 85 25.75 -13.20 -20.99
CA VAL A 85 25.74 -12.93 -19.55
C VAL A 85 24.45 -13.48 -18.92
N ARG A 86 24.59 -14.11 -17.75
CA ARG A 86 23.42 -14.46 -16.93
C ARG A 86 23.11 -13.30 -16.00
N GLY A 87 21.88 -12.84 -16.04
CA GLY A 87 21.34 -11.85 -15.13
C GLY A 87 20.40 -12.50 -14.11
N GLU A 88 20.46 -12.02 -12.88
CA GLU A 88 19.51 -12.34 -11.81
C GLU A 88 18.92 -11.05 -11.31
N GLU A 89 17.59 -10.90 -11.42
CA GLU A 89 16.91 -9.72 -10.93
C GLU A 89 16.58 -9.88 -9.44
N THR A 90 16.85 -8.84 -8.65
CA THR A 90 16.48 -8.84 -7.24
C THR A 90 15.02 -8.46 -7.13
N LEU A 91 14.21 -9.32 -6.51
CA LEU A 91 12.79 -9.09 -6.24
C LEU A 91 12.50 -9.17 -4.74
N ALA A 92 11.50 -8.40 -4.30
CA ALA A 92 10.92 -8.60 -2.98
C ALA A 92 10.24 -9.99 -2.91
N PRO A 93 10.30 -10.72 -1.78
CA PRO A 93 9.67 -12.04 -1.64
C PRO A 93 8.17 -12.07 -1.99
N ALA A 94 7.48 -10.95 -1.78
CA ALA A 94 6.07 -10.78 -2.12
C ALA A 94 5.77 -10.80 -3.63
N LEU A 95 6.79 -10.71 -4.49
CA LEU A 95 6.65 -10.76 -5.94
C LEU A 95 7.07 -12.13 -6.54
N GLY A 96 7.43 -13.08 -5.69
CA GLY A 96 7.85 -14.41 -6.10
C GLY A 96 9.36 -14.59 -6.19
N ASP A 97 9.78 -15.63 -6.92
CA ASP A 97 11.18 -15.98 -7.05
C ASP A 97 11.95 -15.01 -7.97
N ARG A 98 13.26 -14.95 -7.76
CA ARG A 98 14.17 -14.13 -8.57
C ARG A 98 14.26 -14.67 -9.98
N PRO A 99 13.88 -13.91 -11.02
CA PRO A 99 13.98 -14.37 -12.39
C PRO A 99 15.42 -14.41 -12.86
N HIS A 100 15.75 -15.47 -13.59
CA HIS A 100 17.02 -15.62 -14.27
C HIS A 100 16.88 -15.20 -15.72
N LEU A 101 17.64 -14.20 -16.12
CA LEU A 101 17.63 -13.65 -17.47
C LEU A 101 18.92 -14.07 -18.21
N LEU A 102 18.76 -14.54 -19.44
CA LEU A 102 19.90 -14.78 -20.31
C LEU A 102 20.03 -13.59 -21.27
N ILE A 103 21.08 -12.79 -21.08
CA ILE A 103 21.38 -11.66 -21.93
C ILE A 103 22.33 -12.17 -23.03
N PRO A 104 21.90 -12.14 -24.31
CA PRO A 104 22.74 -12.57 -25.41
C PRO A 104 23.91 -11.61 -25.60
N ARG A 105 24.84 -11.96 -26.47
CA ARG A 105 25.91 -11.06 -26.93
C ARG A 105 25.26 -9.80 -27.53
N LEU A 106 25.74 -8.63 -27.10
CA LEU A 106 25.32 -7.33 -27.61
C LEU A 106 26.49 -6.63 -28.26
N GLU A 107 26.34 -6.20 -29.49
CA GLU A 107 27.30 -5.34 -30.16
C GLU A 107 27.30 -3.92 -29.56
N GLY A 108 28.36 -3.14 -29.85
CA GLY A 108 28.43 -1.76 -29.35
C GLY A 108 27.23 -0.93 -29.79
N GLY A 109 26.51 -0.33 -28.85
CA GLY A 109 25.27 0.45 -29.09
C GLY A 109 23.99 -0.38 -29.20
N GLU A 110 24.10 -1.73 -29.28
CA GLU A 110 22.91 -2.60 -29.39
C GLU A 110 22.13 -2.64 -28.08
N SER A 111 20.81 -2.77 -28.17
CA SER A 111 19.94 -2.97 -27.03
C SER A 111 19.03 -4.21 -27.22
N ARG A 112 18.74 -4.88 -26.11
CA ARG A 112 17.83 -6.02 -26.09
C ARG A 112 16.80 -5.84 -24.99
N GLN A 113 15.57 -6.25 -25.28
CA GLN A 113 14.48 -6.28 -24.31
C GLN A 113 14.22 -7.73 -23.88
N LEU A 114 14.06 -7.90 -22.57
CA LEU A 114 13.72 -9.17 -21.93
C LEU A 114 12.51 -8.93 -21.04
N THR A 115 11.45 -9.69 -21.22
CA THR A 115 10.23 -9.56 -20.42
C THR A 115 10.03 -10.79 -19.56
N TYR A 116 9.67 -10.57 -18.30
CA TYR A 116 9.26 -11.63 -17.39
C TYR A 116 8.04 -11.17 -16.60
N ARG A 117 7.32 -12.14 -16.08
CA ARG A 117 6.08 -11.90 -15.33
C ARG A 117 6.31 -12.10 -13.85
N VAL A 118 5.82 -11.16 -13.04
CA VAL A 118 5.77 -11.27 -11.58
C VAL A 118 4.32 -11.44 -11.12
N ARG A 119 4.13 -12.13 -10.01
CA ARG A 119 2.84 -12.27 -9.37
C ARG A 119 2.90 -11.65 -7.98
N SER A 120 1.92 -10.81 -7.68
CA SER A 120 1.84 -10.14 -6.38
C SER A 120 1.20 -11.05 -5.33
N HIS A 121 1.92 -11.33 -4.25
CA HIS A 121 1.43 -12.14 -3.12
C HIS A 121 1.18 -11.34 -1.85
N GLY A 122 1.60 -10.10 -1.80
CA GLY A 122 1.39 -9.21 -0.66
C GLY A 122 1.26 -7.78 -1.13
N ARG A 123 0.40 -7.00 -0.49
CA ARG A 123 0.27 -5.58 -0.79
C ARG A 123 1.53 -4.81 -0.40
N GLY A 124 1.72 -3.67 -1.01
CA GLY A 124 2.84 -2.80 -0.71
C GLY A 124 3.49 -2.21 -1.94
N ARG A 125 4.50 -1.38 -1.71
CA ARG A 125 5.39 -0.89 -2.75
C ARG A 125 6.64 -1.78 -2.79
N HIS A 126 6.75 -2.61 -3.79
CA HIS A 126 7.81 -3.60 -3.91
C HIS A 126 8.87 -3.14 -4.90
N PRO A 127 10.14 -2.99 -4.47
CA PRO A 127 11.23 -2.67 -5.37
C PRO A 127 11.55 -3.87 -6.27
N ILE A 128 11.89 -3.55 -7.53
CA ILE A 128 12.36 -4.47 -8.56
C ILE A 128 13.74 -4.00 -8.99
N GLY A 129 14.74 -4.85 -8.90
CA GLY A 129 16.15 -4.56 -9.11
C GLY A 129 16.93 -4.39 -7.80
N PRO A 130 18.26 -4.25 -7.90
CA PRO A 130 19.08 -4.16 -9.11
C PRO A 130 19.22 -5.47 -9.87
N LEU A 131 19.65 -5.39 -11.14
CA LEU A 131 20.03 -6.54 -11.93
C LEU A 131 21.47 -6.94 -11.61
N THR A 132 21.65 -8.17 -11.16
CA THR A 132 22.97 -8.73 -10.87
C THR A 132 23.41 -9.58 -12.05
N LEU A 133 24.51 -9.20 -12.69
CA LEU A 133 25.08 -9.90 -13.83
C LEU A 133 26.21 -10.82 -13.40
N ARG A 134 26.14 -12.05 -13.86
CA ARG A 134 27.23 -13.03 -13.67
C ARG A 134 27.92 -13.29 -14.99
N VAL A 135 29.14 -12.76 -15.08
CA VAL A 135 30.02 -12.92 -16.21
C VAL A 135 30.95 -14.07 -15.93
N ALA A 136 30.93 -15.10 -16.76
CA ALA A 136 31.85 -16.24 -16.67
C ALA A 136 32.73 -16.25 -17.91
N ASP A 137 33.97 -16.67 -17.76
CA ASP A 137 34.85 -16.95 -18.90
C ASP A 137 34.42 -18.25 -19.61
N PRO A 138 34.84 -18.47 -20.87
CA PRO A 138 34.46 -19.65 -21.64
C PRO A 138 34.88 -20.98 -21.02
N PHE A 139 35.92 -20.98 -20.18
CA PHE A 139 36.46 -22.17 -19.53
C PHE A 139 35.90 -22.40 -18.13
N GLY A 140 35.16 -21.43 -17.58
CA GLY A 140 34.59 -21.49 -16.24
C GLY A 140 35.66 -21.40 -15.12
N LEU A 141 36.82 -20.83 -15.39
CA LEU A 141 37.91 -20.66 -14.43
C LEU A 141 37.80 -19.38 -13.62
N ALA A 142 37.13 -18.37 -14.16
CA ALA A 142 36.86 -17.11 -13.48
C ALA A 142 35.39 -16.73 -13.62
N THR A 143 34.86 -16.11 -12.59
CA THR A 143 33.49 -15.52 -12.60
C THR A 143 33.56 -14.17 -11.91
N ARG A 144 32.88 -13.17 -12.48
CA ARG A 144 32.69 -11.86 -11.89
C ARG A 144 31.21 -11.60 -11.73
N VAL A 145 30.85 -11.03 -10.61
CA VAL A 145 29.48 -10.58 -10.33
C VAL A 145 29.47 -9.06 -10.35
N VAL A 146 28.58 -8.48 -11.14
CA VAL A 146 28.43 -7.03 -11.31
C VAL A 146 26.96 -6.67 -11.08
N ALA A 147 26.70 -5.80 -10.13
CA ALA A 147 25.35 -5.22 -9.97
C ALA A 147 25.24 -4.00 -10.88
N VAL A 148 24.24 -4.00 -11.75
CA VAL A 148 23.91 -2.84 -12.59
C VAL A 148 22.87 -2.04 -11.87
N PRO A 149 23.12 -0.76 -11.55
CA PRO A 149 22.20 0.09 -10.80
C PRO A 149 20.92 0.32 -11.59
N GLY A 150 19.89 0.77 -10.87
CA GLY A 150 18.56 1.04 -11.38
C GLY A 150 17.53 0.17 -10.67
N GLN A 151 16.47 0.81 -10.23
CA GLN A 151 15.34 0.18 -9.57
C GLN A 151 14.05 0.74 -10.14
N SER A 152 13.03 -0.09 -10.21
CA SER A 152 11.64 0.28 -10.43
C SER A 152 10.81 -0.21 -9.26
N SER A 153 9.57 0.17 -9.17
CA SER A 153 8.68 -0.33 -8.13
C SER A 153 7.36 -0.77 -8.72
N LEU A 154 6.81 -1.85 -8.17
CA LEU A 154 5.44 -2.28 -8.40
C LEU A 154 4.62 -1.98 -7.16
N VAL A 155 3.49 -1.28 -7.33
CA VAL A 155 2.53 -1.04 -6.25
C VAL A 155 1.47 -2.14 -6.28
N VAL A 156 1.38 -2.90 -5.20
CA VAL A 156 0.35 -3.92 -5.01
C VAL A 156 -0.72 -3.34 -4.10
N LEU A 157 -1.89 -3.11 -4.67
CA LEU A 157 -3.02 -2.48 -3.99
C LEU A 157 -3.69 -3.45 -3.01
N PRO A 158 -4.27 -2.93 -1.91
CA PRO A 158 -5.07 -3.74 -1.01
C PRO A 158 -6.33 -4.28 -1.71
N ARG A 159 -6.88 -5.37 -1.18
CA ARG A 159 -8.15 -5.90 -1.65
C ARG A 159 -9.27 -4.92 -1.31
N VAL A 160 -10.18 -4.71 -2.27
CA VAL A 160 -11.40 -3.92 -2.07
C VAL A 160 -12.60 -4.84 -2.30
N LEU A 161 -13.50 -4.86 -1.32
CA LEU A 161 -14.74 -5.64 -1.38
C LEU A 161 -15.94 -4.70 -1.52
N PRO A 162 -16.96 -5.06 -2.29
CA PRO A 162 -18.17 -4.26 -2.40
C PRO A 162 -18.92 -4.25 -1.07
N LEU A 163 -19.24 -3.06 -0.57
CA LEU A 163 -19.98 -2.85 0.67
C LEU A 163 -21.35 -2.22 0.37
N ALA A 164 -22.33 -2.54 1.24
CA ALA A 164 -23.63 -1.90 1.15
C ALA A 164 -23.55 -0.42 1.51
N ALA A 165 -24.34 0.41 0.83
CA ALA A 165 -24.42 1.85 1.07
C ALA A 165 -24.80 2.16 2.52
N VAL A 166 -24.22 3.23 3.08
CA VAL A 166 -24.51 3.68 4.45
C VAL A 166 -25.86 4.37 4.48
N ARG A 167 -26.93 3.62 4.78
CA ARG A 167 -28.28 4.17 4.91
C ARG A 167 -28.43 4.87 6.25
N GLY A 168 -28.86 6.14 6.25
CA GLY A 168 -29.24 6.87 7.47
C GLY A 168 -28.20 7.84 8.05
N VAL A 169 -26.97 7.91 7.55
CA VAL A 169 -26.00 8.96 7.93
C VAL A 169 -26.36 10.30 7.26
N ALA A 170 -27.22 10.26 6.25
CA ALA A 170 -27.68 11.44 5.52
C ALA A 170 -28.49 12.45 6.39
N ALA A 171 -28.94 12.07 7.60
CA ALA A 171 -29.85 12.88 8.42
C ALA A 171 -29.23 13.46 9.70
N GLY A 172 -27.89 13.49 9.85
CA GLY A 172 -27.28 13.77 11.16
C GLY A 172 -26.22 14.86 11.23
N GLY A 173 -26.20 15.80 10.33
CA GLY A 173 -25.38 17.00 10.44
C GLY A 173 -26.26 18.21 10.78
N GLY A 174 -26.26 18.62 12.05
CA GLY A 174 -26.93 19.85 12.48
C GLY A 174 -28.49 19.77 12.54
N GLY A 175 -29.06 20.16 13.64
CA GLY A 175 -30.47 20.01 14.00
C GLY A 175 -31.54 20.58 13.06
N ASP A 176 -31.23 21.01 11.84
CA ASP A 176 -32.21 21.58 10.89
C ASP A 176 -32.23 20.88 9.51
N SER A 177 -31.30 19.96 9.22
CA SER A 177 -31.21 19.34 7.88
C SER A 177 -32.23 18.24 7.60
N ALA A 178 -32.97 17.76 8.61
CA ALA A 178 -34.03 16.77 8.42
C ALA A 178 -35.28 17.36 7.71
N ALA A 179 -35.43 18.66 7.74
CA ALA A 179 -36.48 19.37 7.00
C ALA A 179 -36.11 19.54 5.52
N SER A 180 -34.84 19.80 5.23
CA SER A 180 -34.34 20.05 3.85
C SER A 180 -34.39 18.80 2.96
N SER A 181 -34.20 17.61 3.52
CA SER A 181 -34.18 16.35 2.72
C SER A 181 -35.58 15.92 2.25
N ARG A 182 -36.69 16.40 2.88
CA ARG A 182 -38.07 16.14 2.40
C ARG A 182 -38.48 17.11 1.29
N VAL A 183 -37.79 18.25 1.18
CA VAL A 183 -38.10 19.30 0.20
C VAL A 183 -37.44 18.98 -1.16
N ALA A 184 -36.38 18.20 -1.18
CA ALA A 184 -35.68 17.85 -2.42
C ALA A 184 -36.45 16.91 -3.39
N LEU A 185 -37.66 16.45 -3.01
CA LEU A 185 -38.55 15.64 -3.86
C LEU A 185 -39.58 16.47 -4.62
N HIS A 186 -39.63 17.79 -4.45
CA HIS A 186 -40.55 18.68 -5.15
C HIS A 186 -39.81 19.85 -5.78
N GLY A 187 -39.45 19.72 -7.06
CA GLY A 187 -39.21 20.79 -8.02
C GLY A 187 -38.01 21.72 -7.77
N GLU A 188 -37.33 22.07 -8.85
CA GLU A 188 -36.17 22.99 -8.94
C GLU A 188 -36.42 24.45 -8.41
N ASP A 189 -37.55 24.75 -7.78
CA ASP A 189 -37.95 26.14 -7.43
C ASP A 189 -37.84 26.47 -5.92
N ASP A 190 -37.50 25.54 -5.03
CA ASP A 190 -37.44 25.81 -3.58
C ASP A 190 -36.00 25.99 -3.07
N ALA A 191 -35.30 27.01 -3.58
CA ALA A 191 -34.11 27.53 -2.90
C ALA A 191 -34.52 28.08 -1.53
N ALA A 192 -33.83 27.69 -0.45
CA ALA A 192 -34.08 28.24 0.88
C ALA A 192 -34.03 29.77 0.82
N VAL A 193 -35.12 30.44 1.18
CA VAL A 193 -35.22 31.90 1.20
C VAL A 193 -35.28 32.38 2.64
N ARG A 194 -34.49 33.39 2.98
CA ARG A 194 -34.54 34.08 4.28
C ARG A 194 -34.91 35.54 4.12
N GLU A 195 -35.32 36.16 5.20
CA GLU A 195 -35.53 37.60 5.22
C GLU A 195 -34.23 38.36 4.93
N TYR A 196 -34.37 39.42 4.15
CA TYR A 196 -33.30 40.37 3.82
C TYR A 196 -32.71 41.02 5.08
N ARG A 197 -31.38 41.02 5.15
CA ARG A 197 -30.65 41.76 6.17
C ARG A 197 -29.85 42.87 5.50
N ILE A 198 -29.69 44.00 6.21
CA ILE A 198 -28.89 45.13 5.71
C ILE A 198 -27.48 44.64 5.39
N GLY A 199 -27.07 44.77 4.10
CA GLY A 199 -25.79 44.26 3.57
C GLY A 199 -25.90 43.08 2.61
N ASP A 200 -27.09 42.47 2.47
CA ASP A 200 -27.32 41.42 1.48
C ASP A 200 -27.36 41.97 0.05
N ASP A 201 -26.87 41.24 -0.92
CA ASP A 201 -26.90 41.60 -2.33
C ASP A 201 -28.35 41.56 -2.87
N LEU A 202 -28.84 42.72 -3.30
CA LEU A 202 -30.20 42.87 -3.85
C LEU A 202 -30.40 42.09 -5.16
N ARG A 203 -29.35 41.64 -5.84
CA ARG A 203 -29.41 40.78 -7.03
C ARG A 203 -29.90 39.36 -6.67
N ARG A 204 -29.82 39.00 -5.39
CA ARG A 204 -30.24 37.68 -4.86
C ARG A 204 -31.66 37.68 -4.29
N VAL A 205 -32.43 38.77 -4.47
CA VAL A 205 -33.80 38.83 -4.01
C VAL A 205 -34.67 37.84 -4.76
N HIS A 206 -35.38 37.00 -3.99
CA HIS A 206 -36.33 36.05 -4.54
C HIS A 206 -37.73 36.68 -4.65
N TRP A 207 -37.97 37.35 -5.75
CA TRP A 207 -39.16 38.17 -5.98
C TRP A 207 -40.48 37.43 -5.75
N ARG A 208 -40.55 36.16 -6.08
CA ARG A 208 -41.76 35.33 -5.91
C ARG A 208 -42.10 35.15 -4.43
N SER A 209 -41.11 34.88 -3.57
CA SER A 209 -41.30 34.76 -2.12
C SER A 209 -41.57 36.13 -1.48
N THR A 210 -40.88 37.17 -1.93
CA THR A 210 -41.08 38.57 -1.52
C THR A 210 -42.55 38.99 -1.78
N ALA A 211 -43.08 38.69 -2.97
CA ALA A 211 -44.46 39.02 -3.31
C ALA A 211 -45.48 38.22 -2.48
N ARG A 212 -45.15 37.03 -2.01
CA ARG A 212 -46.04 36.17 -1.23
C ARG A 212 -46.03 36.52 0.27
N THR A 213 -44.85 36.88 0.79
CA THR A 213 -44.70 37.19 2.25
C THR A 213 -44.82 38.66 2.56
N GLY A 214 -44.72 39.54 1.58
CA GLY A 214 -44.72 41.00 1.77
C GLY A 214 -43.42 41.57 2.33
N GLN A 215 -42.43 40.71 2.63
CA GLN A 215 -41.11 41.11 3.12
C GLN A 215 -40.04 40.71 2.12
N THR A 216 -39.00 41.53 1.97
CA THR A 216 -37.90 41.23 1.03
C THR A 216 -37.22 39.92 1.43
N MET A 217 -37.27 38.93 0.55
CA MET A 217 -36.67 37.60 0.74
C MET A 217 -35.48 37.46 -0.15
N VAL A 218 -34.37 36.95 0.39
CA VAL A 218 -33.11 36.69 -0.35
C VAL A 218 -32.88 35.21 -0.47
N ARG A 219 -32.46 34.78 -1.67
CA ARG A 219 -32.05 33.39 -1.96
C ARG A 219 -30.81 33.11 -1.15
N GLN A 220 -30.87 32.11 -0.27
CA GLN A 220 -29.70 31.60 0.46
C GLN A 220 -29.09 30.52 -0.40
N ASP A 221 -27.86 30.75 -0.93
CA ASP A 221 -27.09 29.69 -1.52
C ASP A 221 -26.65 28.78 -0.37
N GLU A 222 -27.38 27.71 -0.10
CA GLU A 222 -26.83 26.61 0.66
C GLU A 222 -25.73 26.00 -0.19
N GLN A 223 -24.48 26.30 0.13
CA GLN A 223 -23.39 25.48 -0.36
C GLN A 223 -23.66 24.08 0.16
N PRO A 224 -23.82 23.07 -0.71
CA PRO A 224 -24.04 21.70 -0.24
C PRO A 224 -22.86 21.35 0.63
N THR A 225 -23.07 21.29 1.95
CA THR A 225 -22.04 20.90 2.89
C THR A 225 -21.66 19.46 2.55
N ARG A 226 -20.49 19.27 1.95
CA ARG A 226 -19.98 17.94 1.61
C ARG A 226 -19.99 17.12 2.90
N ARG A 227 -20.61 15.97 2.85
CA ARG A 227 -20.58 15.03 3.98
C ARG A 227 -19.16 14.59 4.22
N ARG A 228 -18.65 14.77 5.43
CA ARG A 228 -17.28 14.43 5.80
C ARG A 228 -17.23 13.09 6.50
N ALA A 229 -16.18 12.34 6.28
CA ALA A 229 -15.92 11.07 6.94
C ALA A 229 -14.45 10.94 7.32
N LEU A 230 -14.22 10.33 8.50
CA LEU A 230 -12.89 9.98 8.99
C LEU A 230 -12.79 8.47 9.13
N VAL A 231 -11.78 7.87 8.50
CA VAL A 231 -11.44 6.47 8.65
C VAL A 231 -10.18 6.37 9.51
N LEU A 232 -10.31 5.76 10.66
CA LEU A 232 -9.24 5.48 11.62
C LEU A 232 -8.78 4.03 11.45
N LEU A 233 -7.49 3.81 11.29
CA LEU A 233 -6.90 2.49 11.15
C LEU A 233 -5.87 2.26 12.24
N ASP A 234 -6.11 1.27 13.09
CA ASP A 234 -5.13 0.81 14.06
C ASP A 234 -4.10 -0.08 13.36
N ASP A 235 -2.89 0.42 13.17
CA ASP A 235 -1.77 -0.27 12.54
C ASP A 235 -0.67 -0.65 13.56
N ARG A 236 -1.01 -0.67 14.85
CA ARG A 236 -0.10 -1.10 15.92
C ARG A 236 0.14 -2.61 15.85
N GLU A 237 1.40 -3.02 15.95
CA GLU A 237 1.75 -4.45 15.99
C GLU A 237 1.06 -5.20 17.13
N VAL A 238 0.88 -4.53 18.29
CA VAL A 238 0.20 -5.12 19.46
C VAL A 238 -1.28 -5.37 19.26
N ALA A 239 -1.92 -4.71 18.30
CA ALA A 239 -3.34 -4.83 17.99
C ALA A 239 -3.66 -6.00 17.05
N HIS A 240 -2.65 -6.58 16.41
CA HIS A 240 -2.84 -7.55 15.35
C HIS A 240 -2.14 -8.88 15.63
N ALA A 241 -2.63 -9.93 14.96
CA ALA A 241 -2.03 -11.27 14.99
C ALA A 241 -2.24 -11.99 13.64
N GLY A 242 -1.48 -13.06 13.45
CA GLY A 242 -1.44 -13.80 12.19
C GLY A 242 -0.55 -13.10 11.16
N THR A 243 -0.27 -13.80 10.06
CA THR A 243 0.61 -13.32 8.99
C THR A 243 -0.04 -13.55 7.62
N GLY A 244 0.36 -12.75 6.63
CA GLY A 244 -0.14 -12.84 5.26
C GLY A 244 -1.64 -12.56 5.15
N ASP A 245 -2.27 -13.03 4.09
CA ASP A 245 -3.67 -12.76 3.73
C ASP A 245 -4.70 -13.15 4.81
N ALA A 246 -4.35 -14.11 5.68
CA ALA A 246 -5.20 -14.56 6.77
C ALA A 246 -4.98 -13.78 8.08
N GLY A 247 -4.02 -12.88 8.11
CA GLY A 247 -3.71 -12.04 9.27
C GLY A 247 -4.76 -10.97 9.51
N SER A 248 -4.95 -10.59 10.77
CA SER A 248 -5.93 -9.58 11.16
C SER A 248 -5.60 -8.21 10.56
N PHE A 249 -4.32 -7.89 10.37
CA PHE A 249 -3.91 -6.62 9.79
C PHE A 249 -4.34 -6.50 8.31
N GLU A 250 -4.16 -7.56 7.50
CA GLU A 250 -4.60 -7.56 6.11
C GLU A 250 -6.13 -7.46 6.00
N TRP A 251 -6.85 -8.06 6.93
CA TRP A 251 -8.29 -7.89 7.05
C TRP A 251 -8.66 -6.42 7.33
N SER A 252 -7.96 -5.78 8.28
CA SER A 252 -8.18 -4.38 8.68
C SER A 252 -7.92 -3.41 7.52
N VAL A 253 -6.83 -3.62 6.78
CA VAL A 253 -6.53 -2.79 5.61
C VAL A 253 -7.54 -3.02 4.49
N THR A 254 -7.99 -4.27 4.28
CA THR A 254 -9.08 -4.58 3.33
C THR A 254 -10.37 -3.86 3.73
N ALA A 255 -10.68 -3.82 5.03
CA ALA A 255 -11.85 -3.09 5.54
C ALA A 255 -11.73 -1.59 5.31
N ALA A 256 -10.59 -0.99 5.68
CA ALA A 256 -10.34 0.44 5.45
C ALA A 256 -10.42 0.81 3.97
N ALA A 257 -9.78 0.03 3.08
CA ALA A 257 -9.81 0.25 1.64
C ALA A 257 -11.25 0.16 1.07
N SER A 258 -12.01 -0.82 1.52
CA SER A 258 -13.40 -1.03 1.07
C SER A 258 -14.32 0.09 1.55
N VAL A 259 -14.15 0.53 2.80
CA VAL A 259 -14.92 1.64 3.40
C VAL A 259 -14.57 2.96 2.70
N VAL A 260 -13.29 3.27 2.49
CA VAL A 260 -12.86 4.47 1.75
C VAL A 260 -13.45 4.48 0.35
N THR A 261 -13.38 3.35 -0.35
CA THR A 261 -13.96 3.21 -1.70
C THR A 261 -15.47 3.47 -1.72
N LEU A 262 -16.21 2.92 -0.75
CA LEU A 262 -17.64 3.16 -0.60
C LEU A 262 -17.93 4.65 -0.36
N LEU A 263 -17.24 5.28 0.59
CA LEU A 263 -17.48 6.66 0.99
C LEU A 263 -17.16 7.65 -0.14
N LEU A 264 -16.07 7.44 -0.88
CA LEU A 264 -15.76 8.25 -2.06
C LEU A 264 -16.83 8.08 -3.14
N GLY A 265 -17.31 6.86 -3.37
CA GLY A 265 -18.43 6.57 -4.27
C GLY A 265 -19.72 7.29 -3.88
N GLU A 266 -19.96 7.47 -2.59
CA GLU A 266 -21.09 8.22 -2.02
C GLU A 266 -20.83 9.74 -1.89
N ARG A 267 -19.72 10.22 -2.46
CA ARG A 267 -19.30 11.64 -2.49
C ARG A 267 -19.05 12.25 -1.10
N PHE A 268 -18.54 11.47 -0.17
CA PHE A 268 -17.99 12.00 1.06
C PHE A 268 -16.63 12.65 0.82
N ASP A 269 -16.33 13.68 1.61
CA ASP A 269 -14.98 14.20 1.81
C ASP A 269 -14.29 13.33 2.87
N VAL A 270 -13.42 12.43 2.41
CA VAL A 270 -12.86 11.35 3.23
C VAL A 270 -11.48 11.75 3.73
N HIS A 271 -11.25 11.49 5.02
CA HIS A 271 -9.94 11.59 5.65
C HIS A 271 -9.53 10.22 6.17
N LEU A 272 -8.24 9.88 6.07
CA LEU A 272 -7.66 8.64 6.55
C LEU A 272 -6.58 8.95 7.59
N SER A 273 -6.59 8.23 8.72
CA SER A 273 -5.56 8.35 9.75
C SER A 273 -5.15 6.99 10.28
N PRO A 274 -3.95 6.48 9.94
CA PRO A 274 -3.32 5.35 10.62
C PRO A 274 -2.84 5.77 12.03
N ALA A 275 -2.82 4.83 12.99
CA ALA A 275 -2.37 5.09 14.37
C ALA A 275 -0.90 5.47 14.47
N SER A 276 -0.07 4.93 13.58
CA SER A 276 1.37 5.21 13.53
C SER A 276 1.70 6.64 13.12
N ARG A 277 0.73 7.38 12.61
CA ARG A 277 0.94 8.78 12.21
C ARG A 277 0.95 9.68 13.44
N GLU A 278 2.11 10.19 13.75
CA GLU A 278 2.29 11.19 14.80
C GLU A 278 1.57 12.50 14.42
N SER A 279 1.06 13.21 15.43
CA SER A 279 0.54 14.59 15.32
C SER A 279 -0.87 14.79 14.77
N GLY A 280 -1.77 13.80 14.82
CA GLY A 280 -3.21 14.02 14.50
C GLY A 280 -3.48 14.57 13.09
N VAL A 281 -2.51 14.45 12.18
CA VAL A 281 -2.64 14.96 10.81
C VAL A 281 -3.65 14.14 10.04
N LEU A 282 -4.73 14.79 9.64
CA LEU A 282 -5.72 14.22 8.73
C LEU A 282 -5.17 14.18 7.32
N LEU A 283 -5.15 12.99 6.70
CA LEU A 283 -4.88 12.85 5.29
C LEU A 283 -6.16 13.05 4.50
N PRO A 284 -6.32 14.17 3.80
CA PRO A 284 -7.41 14.30 2.85
C PRO A 284 -7.20 13.29 1.72
N VAL A 285 -8.23 12.52 1.42
CA VAL A 285 -8.21 11.57 0.32
C VAL A 285 -8.70 12.28 -0.94
N GLU A 286 -7.76 12.72 -1.77
CA GLU A 286 -8.09 13.46 -2.99
C GLU A 286 -8.71 12.56 -4.07
N SER A 287 -8.30 11.30 -4.13
CA SER A 287 -8.78 10.31 -5.09
C SER A 287 -8.73 8.89 -4.52
N LEU A 288 -9.47 7.97 -5.15
CA LEU A 288 -9.42 6.55 -4.79
C LEU A 288 -8.01 5.97 -4.97
N ASP A 289 -7.34 6.32 -6.06
CA ASP A 289 -5.99 5.83 -6.34
C ASP A 289 -5.01 6.27 -5.26
N HIS A 290 -5.08 7.53 -4.81
CA HIS A 290 -4.26 8.05 -3.73
C HIS A 290 -4.50 7.29 -2.42
N ALA A 291 -5.78 7.06 -2.06
CA ALA A 291 -6.12 6.31 -0.86
C ALA A 291 -5.60 4.87 -0.89
N LEU A 292 -5.73 4.19 -2.03
CA LEU A 292 -5.26 2.81 -2.17
C LEU A 292 -3.73 2.72 -2.15
N ASP A 293 -3.02 3.70 -2.72
CA ASP A 293 -1.56 3.79 -2.64
C ASP A 293 -1.08 4.01 -1.20
N GLU A 294 -1.75 4.89 -0.43
CA GLU A 294 -1.45 5.10 0.98
C GLU A 294 -1.70 3.82 1.79
N LEU A 295 -2.86 3.19 1.61
CA LEU A 295 -3.18 1.93 2.28
C LEU A 295 -2.30 0.75 1.83
N ALA A 296 -1.78 0.77 0.61
CA ALA A 296 -0.77 -0.20 0.18
C ALA A 296 0.53 -0.04 0.96
N ALA A 297 0.91 1.19 1.29
CA ALA A 297 2.16 1.50 2.00
C ALA A 297 2.08 1.30 3.53
N VAL A 298 0.87 1.28 4.12
CA VAL A 298 0.70 1.08 5.57
C VAL A 298 1.24 -0.29 5.98
N SER A 299 2.06 -0.31 7.02
CA SER A 299 2.65 -1.53 7.62
C SER A 299 2.44 -1.50 9.14
N LEU A 300 2.56 -2.67 9.77
CA LEU A 300 2.53 -2.75 11.22
C LEU A 300 3.64 -1.90 11.84
N HIS A 301 3.29 -1.15 12.86
CA HIS A 301 4.19 -0.24 13.56
C HIS A 301 4.37 -0.68 15.02
N PRO A 302 5.60 -0.64 15.57
CA PRO A 302 5.87 -1.10 16.94
C PRO A 302 5.33 -0.18 18.05
N THR A 303 4.71 0.96 17.71
CA THR A 303 4.08 1.84 18.70
C THR A 303 2.99 1.12 19.47
N SER A 304 2.85 1.43 20.76
CA SER A 304 1.71 0.98 21.57
C SER A 304 0.65 2.08 21.73
N SER A 305 0.96 3.32 21.36
CA SER A 305 0.11 4.49 21.59
C SER A 305 -0.98 4.64 20.51
N LEU A 306 -2.18 4.97 20.94
CA LEU A 306 -3.30 5.41 20.08
C LEU A 306 -3.47 6.94 20.09
N GLN A 307 -2.53 7.66 20.66
CA GLN A 307 -2.59 9.12 20.79
C GLN A 307 -2.83 9.81 19.43
N GLY A 308 -2.16 9.35 18.37
CA GLY A 308 -2.34 9.88 17.02
C GLY A 308 -3.77 9.74 16.49
N LEU A 309 -4.47 8.63 16.78
CA LEU A 309 -5.87 8.47 16.40
C LEU A 309 -6.81 9.41 17.18
N VAL A 310 -6.54 9.59 18.48
CA VAL A 310 -7.32 10.51 19.31
C VAL A 310 -7.16 11.94 18.82
N GLU A 311 -5.93 12.36 18.56
CA GLU A 311 -5.63 13.70 18.03
C GLU A 311 -6.27 13.93 16.66
N ALA A 312 -6.22 12.93 15.76
CA ALA A 312 -6.89 12.98 14.46
C ALA A 312 -8.40 13.12 14.61
N LEU A 313 -9.01 12.40 15.56
CA LEU A 313 -10.44 12.50 15.84
C LEU A 313 -10.81 13.89 16.42
N GLU A 314 -9.98 14.42 17.30
CA GLU A 314 -10.15 15.78 17.85
C GLU A 314 -10.06 16.84 16.75
N GLU A 315 -9.08 16.75 15.88
CA GLU A 315 -8.88 17.65 14.75
C GLU A 315 -10.07 17.59 13.80
N PHE A 316 -10.53 16.38 13.46
CA PHE A 316 -11.68 16.17 12.62
C PHE A 316 -12.95 16.79 13.21
N THR A 317 -13.18 16.59 14.51
CA THR A 317 -14.35 17.12 15.23
C THR A 317 -14.28 18.64 15.32
N ARG A 318 -13.13 19.22 15.55
CA ARG A 318 -12.88 20.68 15.61
C ARG A 318 -13.25 21.37 14.29
N HIS A 319 -13.06 20.69 13.17
CA HIS A 319 -13.39 21.17 11.83
C HIS A 319 -14.81 20.81 11.36
N GLY A 320 -15.74 20.59 12.27
CA GLY A 320 -17.15 20.33 11.97
C GLY A 320 -17.56 18.85 12.00
N GLY A 321 -16.61 17.94 12.23
CA GLY A 321 -16.90 16.52 12.41
C GLY A 321 -17.51 15.82 11.19
N GLY A 322 -18.24 14.73 11.42
CA GLY A 322 -18.87 13.92 10.38
C GLY A 322 -19.03 12.47 10.82
N LEU A 323 -19.05 11.56 9.85
CA LEU A 323 -19.06 10.11 10.09
C LEU A 323 -17.66 9.65 10.47
N VAL A 324 -17.54 8.93 11.57
CA VAL A 324 -16.27 8.31 12.00
C VAL A 324 -16.38 6.80 11.85
N ILE A 325 -15.41 6.20 11.20
CA ILE A 325 -15.29 4.75 11.08
C ILE A 325 -13.94 4.32 11.63
N GLY A 326 -13.93 3.46 12.63
CA GLY A 326 -12.69 2.92 13.22
C GLY A 326 -12.53 1.45 12.89
N VAL A 327 -11.30 1.05 12.56
CA VAL A 327 -10.87 -0.34 12.50
C VAL A 327 -9.78 -0.48 13.55
N PHE A 328 -10.11 -1.07 14.68
CA PHE A 328 -9.30 -1.10 15.88
C PHE A 328 -8.99 -2.53 16.31
N GLY A 329 -7.87 -2.71 17.03
CA GLY A 329 -7.72 -3.83 17.95
C GLY A 329 -8.48 -3.55 19.27
N GLU A 330 -8.06 -4.21 20.33
CA GLU A 330 -8.56 -3.92 21.67
C GLU A 330 -8.17 -2.49 22.09
N LEU A 331 -9.13 -1.74 22.61
CA LEU A 331 -8.93 -0.39 23.09
C LEU A 331 -8.89 -0.35 24.61
N GLU A 332 -7.93 0.40 25.15
CA GLU A 332 -7.96 0.77 26.57
C GLU A 332 -9.21 1.59 26.88
N GLU A 333 -9.73 1.45 28.10
CA GLU A 333 -10.94 2.11 28.56
C GLU A 333 -10.94 3.62 28.29
N GLN A 334 -9.86 4.29 28.65
CA GLN A 334 -9.70 5.73 28.48
C GLN A 334 -9.79 6.16 27.01
N ILE A 335 -9.25 5.34 26.08
CA ILE A 335 -9.27 5.63 24.64
C ILE A 335 -10.67 5.43 24.07
N ALA A 336 -11.36 4.34 24.48
CA ALA A 336 -12.74 4.11 24.05
C ALA A 336 -13.66 5.25 24.50
N ASP A 337 -13.52 5.71 25.74
CA ASP A 337 -14.27 6.83 26.31
C ASP A 337 -13.94 8.15 25.58
N LEU A 338 -12.70 8.42 25.26
CA LEU A 338 -12.31 9.59 24.47
C LEU A 338 -12.93 9.57 23.07
N CYS A 339 -12.90 8.41 22.39
CA CYS A 339 -13.53 8.27 21.07
C CYS A 339 -15.02 8.58 21.12
N THR A 340 -15.73 8.04 22.11
CA THR A 340 -17.18 8.25 22.24
C THR A 340 -17.55 9.66 22.73
N ALA A 341 -16.72 10.27 23.57
CA ALA A 341 -16.90 11.65 24.02
C ALA A 341 -16.72 12.68 22.88
N ARG A 342 -15.78 12.41 21.96
CA ARG A 342 -15.47 13.31 20.83
C ARG A 342 -16.41 13.12 19.64
N SER A 343 -16.89 11.91 19.41
CA SER A 343 -17.88 11.62 18.35
C SER A 343 -19.01 10.75 18.90
N ARG A 344 -20.20 11.31 18.98
CA ARG A 344 -21.39 10.57 19.46
C ARG A 344 -21.91 9.53 18.47
N ARG A 345 -21.43 9.53 17.24
CA ARG A 345 -21.85 8.61 16.17
C ARG A 345 -20.65 8.10 15.42
N GLY A 346 -20.27 6.88 15.69
CA GLY A 346 -19.19 6.20 14.99
C GLY A 346 -19.58 4.76 14.67
N LEU A 347 -18.87 4.19 13.72
CA LEU A 347 -18.90 2.77 13.40
C LEU A 347 -17.53 2.18 13.74
N ALA A 348 -17.50 1.04 14.39
CA ALA A 348 -16.23 0.39 14.74
C ALA A 348 -16.24 -1.09 14.37
N LEU A 349 -15.14 -1.51 13.77
CA LEU A 349 -14.76 -2.90 13.52
C LEU A 349 -13.65 -3.23 14.50
N VAL A 350 -13.93 -4.09 15.48
CA VAL A 350 -12.99 -4.42 16.55
C VAL A 350 -12.40 -5.80 16.32
N ILE A 351 -11.10 -5.85 16.13
CA ILE A 351 -10.36 -7.08 15.85
C ILE A 351 -10.16 -7.87 17.14
N ASP A 352 -10.69 -9.09 17.18
CA ASP A 352 -10.37 -10.08 18.21
C ASP A 352 -8.98 -10.69 17.91
N ARG A 353 -7.93 -10.01 18.39
CA ARG A 353 -6.53 -10.42 18.15
C ARG A 353 -6.26 -11.84 18.58
N GLU A 354 -6.84 -12.26 19.71
CA GLU A 354 -6.59 -13.58 20.26
C GLU A 354 -7.15 -14.69 19.38
N ALA A 355 -8.30 -14.47 18.77
CA ALA A 355 -8.87 -15.40 17.82
C ALA A 355 -7.99 -15.60 16.57
N PHE A 356 -7.23 -14.57 16.16
CA PHE A 356 -6.26 -14.68 15.05
C PHE A 356 -4.94 -15.34 15.46
N THR A 357 -4.75 -15.59 16.75
CA THR A 357 -3.54 -16.26 17.26
C THR A 357 -3.77 -17.77 17.32
N VAL A 358 -2.85 -18.56 16.78
CA VAL A 358 -2.93 -20.02 16.84
C VAL A 358 -2.89 -20.48 18.30
N GLY A 359 -3.97 -21.13 18.77
CA GLY A 359 -4.11 -21.56 20.17
C GLY A 359 -4.41 -20.43 21.15
N GLY A 360 -4.75 -19.23 20.68
CA GLY A 360 -5.20 -18.13 21.51
C GLY A 360 -6.48 -18.49 22.29
N ARG A 361 -6.61 -17.96 23.48
CA ARG A 361 -7.83 -18.07 24.29
C ARG A 361 -8.51 -16.71 24.27
N ASP A 362 -9.80 -16.72 23.95
CA ASP A 362 -10.63 -15.52 24.04
C ASP A 362 -10.66 -15.02 25.49
N ARG A 363 -10.19 -13.80 25.73
CA ARG A 363 -10.21 -13.12 27.03
C ARG A 363 -11.31 -12.06 27.11
N GLY A 364 -12.11 -11.92 26.06
CA GLY A 364 -13.21 -10.97 26.03
C GLY A 364 -12.81 -9.51 25.81
N GLY A 365 -11.56 -9.21 25.52
CA GLY A 365 -11.08 -7.83 25.38
C GLY A 365 -11.71 -7.10 24.18
N ALA A 366 -11.96 -7.82 23.09
CA ALA A 366 -12.66 -7.26 21.93
C ALA A 366 -14.15 -7.00 22.23
N GLU A 367 -14.82 -7.91 22.93
CA GLU A 367 -16.20 -7.73 23.39
C GLU A 367 -16.35 -6.57 24.38
N ASP A 368 -15.41 -6.44 25.32
CA ASP A 368 -15.39 -5.31 26.25
C ASP A 368 -15.24 -3.98 25.52
N THR A 369 -14.36 -3.91 24.51
CA THR A 369 -14.21 -2.74 23.66
C THR A 369 -15.51 -2.43 22.90
N VAL A 370 -16.16 -3.43 22.31
CA VAL A 370 -17.44 -3.27 21.62
C VAL A 370 -18.53 -2.76 22.57
N ASN A 371 -18.65 -3.34 23.77
CA ASN A 371 -19.63 -2.95 24.79
C ASN A 371 -19.44 -1.48 25.21
N ARG A 372 -18.20 -1.04 25.43
CA ARG A 372 -17.89 0.36 25.80
C ARG A 372 -18.24 1.33 24.68
N LEU A 373 -17.78 1.05 23.46
CA LEU A 373 -18.09 1.88 22.29
C LEU A 373 -19.60 1.99 22.05
N THR A 374 -20.34 0.88 22.21
CA THR A 374 -21.78 0.84 22.03
C THR A 374 -22.50 1.63 23.14
N THR A 375 -22.07 1.51 24.40
CA THR A 375 -22.58 2.31 25.52
C THR A 375 -22.35 3.80 25.28
N GLY A 376 -21.23 4.17 24.67
CA GLY A 376 -20.91 5.54 24.29
C GLY A 376 -21.62 6.06 23.02
N GLY A 377 -22.49 5.24 22.41
CA GLY A 377 -23.33 5.63 21.26
C GLY A 377 -22.74 5.29 19.89
N TRP A 378 -21.61 4.59 19.84
CA TRP A 378 -21.09 4.02 18.62
C TRP A 378 -21.80 2.70 18.30
N ARG A 379 -21.65 2.25 17.06
CA ARG A 379 -21.99 0.90 16.68
C ARG A 379 -20.71 0.15 16.44
N ALA A 380 -20.56 -0.98 17.07
CA ALA A 380 -19.34 -1.75 17.01
C ALA A 380 -19.65 -3.24 16.83
N GLU A 381 -18.80 -3.92 16.07
CA GLU A 381 -18.89 -5.37 15.83
C GLU A 381 -17.51 -6.00 15.99
N VAL A 382 -17.49 -7.20 16.60
CA VAL A 382 -16.26 -7.98 16.74
C VAL A 382 -15.94 -8.70 15.44
N VAL A 383 -14.68 -8.65 15.06
CA VAL A 383 -14.13 -9.32 13.87
C VAL A 383 -13.27 -10.48 14.28
N ARG A 384 -13.59 -11.68 13.77
CA ARG A 384 -12.85 -12.92 13.99
C ARG A 384 -12.37 -13.54 12.68
N PRO A 385 -11.43 -14.51 12.70
CA PRO A 385 -11.03 -15.24 11.51
C PRO A 385 -12.23 -15.79 10.76
N GLY A 386 -12.28 -15.56 9.45
CA GLY A 386 -13.41 -15.96 8.61
C GLY A 386 -14.61 -15.00 8.61
N SER A 387 -14.59 -13.90 9.39
CA SER A 387 -15.63 -12.88 9.32
C SER A 387 -15.68 -12.26 7.92
N SER A 388 -16.86 -12.34 7.28
CA SER A 388 -17.11 -11.72 5.99
C SER A 388 -17.31 -10.23 6.15
N LEU A 389 -16.39 -9.42 5.64
CA LEU A 389 -16.48 -7.95 5.73
C LEU A 389 -17.83 -7.40 5.22
N PRO A 390 -18.38 -7.83 4.07
CA PRO A 390 -19.69 -7.34 3.63
C PRO A 390 -20.84 -7.66 4.59
N GLN A 391 -20.80 -8.81 5.29
CA GLN A 391 -21.81 -9.19 6.27
C GLN A 391 -21.70 -8.36 7.55
N VAL A 392 -20.47 -8.27 8.11
CA VAL A 392 -20.23 -7.44 9.31
C VAL A 392 -20.60 -5.99 9.04
N TRP A 393 -20.21 -5.46 7.87
CA TRP A 393 -20.57 -4.10 7.47
C TRP A 393 -22.09 -3.89 7.32
N ALA A 394 -22.79 -4.88 6.75
CA ALA A 394 -24.25 -4.81 6.62
C ALA A 394 -24.92 -4.71 8.00
N HIS A 395 -24.47 -5.48 8.99
CA HIS A 395 -24.99 -5.40 10.36
C HIS A 395 -24.75 -4.02 10.99
N LEU A 396 -23.54 -3.48 10.85
CA LEU A 396 -23.19 -2.15 11.32
C LEU A 396 -24.04 -1.04 10.66
N SER A 397 -24.29 -1.15 9.35
CA SER A 397 -24.93 -0.11 8.55
C SER A 397 -26.48 -0.13 8.60
N LEU A 398 -27.12 -1.30 8.80
CA LEU A 398 -28.58 -1.47 8.77
C LEU A 398 -29.35 -0.70 9.85
N GLY A 399 -28.74 -0.33 10.94
CA GLY A 399 -29.41 0.34 12.05
C GLY A 399 -29.28 1.87 12.07
N LEU A 400 -28.64 2.50 11.11
CA LEU A 400 -28.56 3.96 11.03
C LEU A 400 -29.88 4.61 10.56
N GLY A 401 -30.87 3.80 10.15
CA GLY A 401 -32.14 4.25 9.57
C GLY A 401 -33.38 4.16 10.47
N VAL A 402 -33.31 3.68 11.72
CA VAL A 402 -34.48 3.49 12.58
C VAL A 402 -34.23 4.11 13.96
N THR A 403 -34.36 5.42 14.05
CA THR A 403 -34.88 6.05 15.29
C THR A 403 -36.30 6.54 14.98
N ARG A 404 -37.26 5.85 15.55
CA ARG A 404 -38.65 6.32 15.68
C ARG A 404 -38.70 7.63 16.45
#